data_5067bd75ee89387361be6f5ac069d171
#
_entry.id   5067bd75ee89387361be6f5ac069d171
#
_cell.length_a   1.000
_cell.length_b   1.000
_cell.length_c   1.000
_cell.angle_alpha   90.00
_cell.angle_beta   90.00
_cell.angle_gamma   90.00
#
_symmetry.space_group_name_H-M   'P 1'
#
loop_
_entity.id
_entity.type
_entity.pdbx_description
1 polymer ?
#
loop_
_entity_poly.entity_id
_entity_poly.type
_entity_poly.pdbx_seq_one_letter_code
_entity_poly.pdbx_strand_id
1 'polypeptide(L)'
;LASETHHNRVGTDNSNDANNASERNVVAGGTASIDISTAHDNVIAGNYVGLTADGVTGLYSNFGIIVIAGSKRNRIGTDGIGPANERERNVIGSNTDFGRIYVGDAGTDDTVIAGNYIGLNATGTSSAAYSNKGVVIANGAKRTVIGTEGDGVNDSDQRNVITSNGTGLLVTGVGTTDTVIAGNYIGVQPDGLT
;
A
#
# COMPACT_ATOMS: atom_id res chain seq x y z
N LEU A 1 28.14 10.48 -9.08
CA LEU A 1 26.90 9.71 -9.13
C LEU A 1 26.44 9.57 -7.68
N ALA A 2 25.38 10.25 -7.29
CA ALA A 2 24.73 9.99 -6.01
C ALA A 2 24.25 8.53 -6.04
N SER A 3 24.60 7.73 -5.03
CA SER A 3 24.05 6.40 -4.88
C SER A 3 22.58 6.56 -4.47
N GLU A 4 21.66 6.07 -5.30
CA GLU A 4 20.25 6.09 -5.00
C GLU A 4 19.95 5.20 -3.79
N THR A 5 19.01 5.60 -2.97
CA THR A 5 18.58 4.82 -1.79
C THR A 5 17.84 3.56 -2.25
N HIS A 6 18.28 2.39 -1.81
CA HIS A 6 17.69 1.12 -2.22
C HIS A 6 17.77 0.01 -1.16
N HIS A 7 16.94 -1.03 -1.35
CA HIS A 7 16.89 -2.25 -0.52
C HIS A 7 16.63 -1.97 0.98
N ASN A 8 15.82 -0.98 1.28
CA ASN A 8 15.38 -0.73 2.65
C ASN A 8 14.06 -1.44 2.93
N ARG A 9 13.87 -1.81 4.17
CA ARG A 9 12.62 -2.39 4.66
C ARG A 9 12.03 -1.54 5.78
N VAL A 10 10.73 -1.33 5.71
CA VAL A 10 9.92 -0.71 6.77
C VAL A 10 8.90 -1.74 7.23
N GLY A 11 9.09 -2.31 8.41
CA GLY A 11 8.23 -3.32 9.02
C GLY A 11 8.77 -4.75 8.97
N THR A 12 7.89 -5.75 8.87
CA THR A 12 8.22 -7.17 8.98
C THR A 12 9.09 -7.70 7.85
N ASP A 13 9.88 -8.74 8.12
CA ASP A 13 10.80 -9.37 7.18
C ASP A 13 10.26 -10.62 6.47
N ASN A 14 8.97 -10.88 6.63
CA ASN A 14 8.34 -12.10 6.12
C ASN A 14 8.87 -13.40 6.76
N SER A 15 9.65 -13.32 7.82
CA SER A 15 9.94 -14.51 8.63
C SER A 15 8.65 -15.00 9.28
N ASN A 16 8.46 -16.30 9.38
CA ASN A 16 7.29 -16.86 10.08
C ASN A 16 7.60 -17.07 11.57
N ASP A 17 8.19 -16.08 12.21
CA ASP A 17 8.54 -16.15 13.62
C ASP A 17 7.54 -15.40 14.52
N ALA A 18 7.73 -15.48 15.82
CA ALA A 18 6.86 -14.83 16.80
C ALA A 18 7.05 -13.31 16.87
N ASN A 19 8.06 -12.75 16.19
CA ASN A 19 8.44 -11.35 16.31
C ASN A 19 7.75 -10.43 15.31
N ASN A 20 7.14 -10.96 14.24
CA ASN A 20 6.51 -10.15 13.20
C ASN A 20 5.57 -9.05 13.72
N ALA A 21 4.83 -9.32 14.80
CA ALA A 21 3.98 -8.30 15.43
C ALA A 21 4.79 -7.18 16.11
N SER A 22 5.98 -7.49 16.60
CA SER A 22 6.89 -6.53 17.23
C SER A 22 7.70 -5.72 16.22
N GLU A 23 7.79 -6.19 14.98
CA GLU A 23 8.45 -5.47 13.88
C GLU A 23 7.53 -4.45 13.22
N ARG A 24 6.24 -4.48 13.53
CA ARG A 24 5.27 -3.52 13.03
C ARG A 24 5.61 -2.11 13.48
N ASN A 25 5.67 -1.19 12.53
CA ASN A 25 5.67 0.22 12.86
C ASN A 25 4.25 0.79 12.87
N VAL A 26 4.03 1.78 13.72
CA VAL A 26 2.86 2.66 13.71
C VAL A 26 3.33 4.02 13.24
N VAL A 27 2.95 4.40 12.04
CA VAL A 27 3.45 5.61 11.37
C VAL A 27 2.27 6.50 10.99
N ALA A 28 2.23 7.72 11.51
CA ALA A 28 1.14 8.65 11.23
C ALA A 28 1.59 10.11 11.22
N GLY A 29 0.81 10.96 10.57
CA GLY A 29 1.00 12.40 10.52
C GLY A 29 1.88 12.88 9.37
N GLY A 30 2.09 14.20 9.31
CA GLY A 30 2.93 14.86 8.30
C GLY A 30 2.25 15.02 6.93
N THR A 31 3.04 15.44 5.95
CA THR A 31 2.62 15.50 4.54
C THR A 31 2.42 14.09 3.98
N ALA A 32 3.33 13.19 4.27
CA ALA A 32 3.18 11.75 4.05
C ALA A 32 3.60 11.01 5.31
N SER A 33 2.90 9.92 5.64
CA SER A 33 3.33 9.07 6.74
C SER A 33 4.57 8.27 6.36
N ILE A 34 4.65 7.79 5.11
CA ILE A 34 5.84 7.15 4.53
C ILE A 34 6.08 7.77 3.15
N ASP A 35 7.28 8.25 2.91
CA ASP A 35 7.72 8.85 1.64
C ASP A 35 8.87 8.04 1.03
N ILE A 36 8.65 7.53 -0.18
CA ILE A 36 9.62 6.83 -1.01
C ILE A 36 9.91 7.72 -2.21
N SER A 37 10.99 8.46 -2.15
CA SER A 37 11.36 9.45 -3.16
C SER A 37 12.77 9.19 -3.68
N THR A 38 12.95 9.08 -5.00
CA THR A 38 14.24 8.74 -5.63
C THR A 38 14.87 7.48 -5.01
N ALA A 39 14.04 6.45 -4.78
CA ALA A 39 14.43 5.26 -4.02
C ALA A 39 13.88 3.98 -4.65
N HIS A 40 14.68 2.92 -4.69
CA HIS A 40 14.41 1.70 -5.43
C HIS A 40 14.43 0.45 -4.56
N ASP A 41 13.72 -0.58 -5.01
CA ASP A 41 13.80 -1.92 -4.42
C ASP A 41 13.53 -1.94 -2.89
N ASN A 42 12.64 -1.04 -2.40
CA ASN A 42 12.30 -0.97 -0.99
C ASN A 42 11.01 -1.75 -0.70
N VAL A 43 10.88 -2.24 0.52
CA VAL A 43 9.73 -2.99 1.01
C VAL A 43 9.08 -2.28 2.19
N ILE A 44 7.76 -2.08 2.09
CA ILE A 44 6.92 -1.55 3.17
C ILE A 44 5.90 -2.65 3.49
N ALA A 45 6.06 -3.35 4.63
CA ALA A 45 5.25 -4.51 4.94
C ALA A 45 4.89 -4.59 6.44
N GLY A 46 3.66 -4.99 6.75
CA GLY A 46 3.20 -5.29 8.11
C GLY A 46 2.94 -4.08 9.00
N ASN A 47 2.85 -2.86 8.46
CA ASN A 47 2.75 -1.64 9.25
C ASN A 47 1.30 -1.15 9.43
N TYR A 48 1.07 -0.36 10.48
CA TYR A 48 -0.08 0.52 10.62
C TYR A 48 0.30 1.92 10.14
N VAL A 49 -0.34 2.37 9.07
CA VAL A 49 -0.05 3.65 8.44
C VAL A 49 -1.25 4.58 8.56
N GLY A 50 -1.05 5.71 9.21
CA GLY A 50 -2.12 6.67 9.49
C GLY A 50 -3.21 6.11 10.41
N LEU A 51 -2.81 5.27 11.36
CA LEU A 51 -3.69 4.67 12.37
C LEU A 51 -3.15 4.90 13.78
N THR A 52 -4.03 4.79 14.74
CA THR A 52 -3.67 4.62 16.16
C THR A 52 -2.98 3.27 16.38
N ALA A 53 -2.24 3.13 17.49
CA ALA A 53 -1.45 1.93 17.77
C ALA A 53 -2.29 0.65 17.95
N ASP A 54 -3.57 0.79 18.31
CA ASP A 54 -4.54 -0.31 18.35
C ASP A 54 -5.08 -0.71 16.96
N GLY A 55 -4.70 0.04 15.91
CA GLY A 55 -5.12 -0.20 14.53
C GLY A 55 -6.59 0.13 14.23
N VAL A 56 -7.26 0.91 15.09
CA VAL A 56 -8.71 1.14 14.98
C VAL A 56 -9.05 2.46 14.32
N THR A 57 -8.44 3.56 14.75
CA THR A 57 -8.82 4.91 14.34
C THR A 57 -7.83 5.50 13.34
N GLY A 58 -8.34 6.03 12.24
CA GLY A 58 -7.52 6.74 11.24
C GLY A 58 -7.09 8.11 11.72
N LEU A 59 -5.81 8.41 11.52
CA LEU A 59 -5.17 9.69 11.81
C LEU A 59 -4.92 10.46 10.52
N TYR A 60 -4.92 11.79 10.60
CA TYR A 60 -4.75 12.63 9.41
C TYR A 60 -3.31 12.67 8.90
N SER A 61 -3.17 12.60 7.58
CA SER A 61 -1.97 12.96 6.82
C SER A 61 -2.41 13.33 5.39
N ASN A 62 -1.62 14.08 4.61
CA ASN A 62 -2.01 14.35 3.22
C ASN A 62 -1.94 13.09 2.36
N PHE A 63 -0.95 12.24 2.63
CA PHE A 63 -0.80 10.90 2.03
C PHE A 63 -0.50 9.88 3.12
N GLY A 64 -0.99 8.66 2.96
CA GLY A 64 -0.54 7.54 3.78
C GLY A 64 0.87 7.10 3.36
N ILE A 65 0.99 6.55 2.16
CA ILE A 65 2.27 6.16 1.53
C ILE A 65 2.37 6.88 0.19
N ILE A 66 3.49 7.51 -0.08
CA ILE A 66 3.79 8.13 -1.38
C ILE A 66 5.04 7.51 -2.00
N VAL A 67 4.98 7.20 -3.30
CA VAL A 67 6.11 6.69 -4.10
C VAL A 67 6.24 7.57 -5.33
N ILE A 68 7.32 8.34 -5.43
CA ILE A 68 7.49 9.42 -6.43
C ILE A 68 8.93 9.59 -6.90
N ALA A 69 9.12 10.60 -7.74
CA ALA A 69 10.43 11.11 -8.16
C ALA A 69 11.34 10.06 -8.79
N GLY A 70 10.77 9.21 -9.66
CA GLY A 70 11.53 8.19 -10.39
C GLY A 70 11.87 6.95 -9.58
N SER A 71 11.20 6.72 -8.46
CA SER A 71 11.36 5.52 -7.63
C SER A 71 10.92 4.26 -8.39
N LYS A 72 11.65 3.14 -8.23
CA LYS A 72 11.40 1.93 -9.02
C LYS A 72 11.38 0.67 -8.18
N ARG A 73 10.58 -0.31 -8.59
CA ARG A 73 10.53 -1.67 -8.03
C ARG A 73 10.33 -1.67 -6.51
N ASN A 74 9.50 -0.75 -6.01
CA ASN A 74 9.13 -0.73 -4.61
C ASN A 74 7.89 -1.60 -4.37
N ARG A 75 7.84 -2.28 -3.24
CA ARG A 75 6.71 -3.13 -2.85
C ARG A 75 6.02 -2.59 -1.59
N ILE A 76 4.70 -2.51 -1.66
CA ILE A 76 3.82 -2.16 -0.53
C ILE A 76 2.95 -3.37 -0.24
N GLY A 77 3.24 -4.08 0.85
CA GLY A 77 2.55 -5.30 1.27
C GLY A 77 3.31 -6.58 0.92
N THR A 78 2.59 -7.68 0.65
CA THR A 78 3.15 -9.01 0.44
C THR A 78 3.76 -9.19 -0.96
N ASP A 79 4.74 -10.12 -1.06
CA ASP A 79 5.20 -10.66 -2.35
C ASP A 79 4.42 -11.92 -2.78
N GLY A 80 3.50 -12.39 -1.94
CA GLY A 80 2.77 -13.63 -2.22
C GLY A 80 3.59 -14.90 -2.01
N ILE A 81 4.81 -14.81 -1.48
CA ILE A 81 5.73 -15.94 -1.33
C ILE A 81 5.89 -16.31 0.15
N GLY A 82 5.56 -17.53 0.49
CA GLY A 82 5.80 -18.07 1.84
C GLY A 82 4.58 -18.08 2.75
N PRO A 83 4.75 -18.55 3.99
CA PRO A 83 3.64 -18.80 4.91
C PRO A 83 3.19 -17.58 5.71
N ALA A 84 3.87 -16.44 5.59
CA ALA A 84 3.65 -15.25 6.40
C ALA A 84 3.02 -14.08 5.62
N ASN A 85 2.49 -14.31 4.42
CA ASN A 85 1.94 -13.29 3.54
C ASN A 85 0.95 -12.34 4.22
N GLU A 86 0.05 -12.86 5.07
CA GLU A 86 -0.91 -12.04 5.80
C GLU A 86 -0.25 -11.11 6.84
N ARG A 87 0.96 -11.42 7.30
CA ARG A 87 1.71 -10.59 8.25
C ARG A 87 2.43 -9.43 7.58
N GLU A 88 2.68 -9.54 6.28
CA GLU A 88 3.19 -8.45 5.45
C GLU A 88 2.12 -7.41 5.11
N ARG A 89 0.86 -7.69 5.41
CA ARG A 89 -0.24 -6.76 5.19
C ARG A 89 -0.02 -5.45 5.91
N ASN A 90 0.05 -4.33 5.17
CA ASN A 90 -0.12 -3.04 5.80
C ASN A 90 -1.61 -2.73 5.99
N VAL A 91 -1.93 -2.08 7.09
CA VAL A 91 -3.25 -1.49 7.33
C VAL A 91 -3.11 0.01 7.21
N ILE A 92 -3.74 0.57 6.16
CA ILE A 92 -3.56 1.98 5.76
C ILE A 92 -4.89 2.69 5.96
N GLY A 93 -5.00 3.38 7.09
CA GLY A 93 -6.23 4.01 7.55
C GLY A 93 -6.20 5.54 7.55
N SER A 94 -5.20 6.16 6.94
CA SER A 94 -5.05 7.62 6.91
C SER A 94 -6.32 8.32 6.41
N ASN A 95 -6.76 9.33 7.14
CA ASN A 95 -7.76 10.28 6.67
C ASN A 95 -7.07 11.30 5.77
N THR A 96 -7.24 11.23 4.45
CA THR A 96 -6.46 11.99 3.48
C THR A 96 -7.32 12.52 2.34
N ASP A 97 -6.91 13.65 1.76
CA ASP A 97 -7.54 14.25 0.58
C ASP A 97 -6.91 13.78 -0.74
N PHE A 98 -5.66 13.35 -0.72
CA PHE A 98 -4.90 13.04 -1.94
C PHE A 98 -4.85 11.55 -2.28
N GLY A 99 -4.77 10.68 -1.28
CA GLY A 99 -4.76 9.24 -1.46
C GLY A 99 -4.05 8.51 -0.32
N ARG A 100 -4.59 7.37 0.09
CA ARG A 100 -3.92 6.52 1.09
C ARG A 100 -2.62 5.95 0.56
N ILE A 101 -2.62 5.57 -0.72
CA ILE A 101 -1.39 5.26 -1.46
C ILE A 101 -1.39 6.12 -2.72
N TYR A 102 -0.28 6.78 -2.97
CA TYR A 102 -0.04 7.54 -4.18
C TYR A 102 1.26 7.07 -4.83
N VAL A 103 1.18 6.72 -6.12
CA VAL A 103 2.34 6.39 -6.96
C VAL A 103 2.33 7.35 -8.13
N GLY A 104 3.36 8.16 -8.27
CA GLY A 104 3.35 9.21 -9.29
C GLY A 104 4.71 9.63 -9.78
N ASP A 105 4.68 10.52 -10.75
CA ASP A 105 5.80 11.11 -11.47
C ASP A 105 6.44 10.20 -12.53
N ALA A 106 6.92 10.84 -13.58
CA ALA A 106 7.62 10.15 -14.66
C ALA A 106 8.88 9.45 -14.15
N GLY A 107 9.05 8.19 -14.56
CA GLY A 107 10.15 7.33 -14.14
C GLY A 107 9.89 6.56 -12.84
N THR A 108 8.76 6.80 -12.15
CA THR A 108 8.30 5.97 -11.03
C THR A 108 7.64 4.73 -11.62
N ASP A 109 8.36 3.62 -11.59
CA ASP A 109 8.02 2.44 -12.36
C ASP A 109 8.03 1.16 -11.50
N ASP A 110 7.28 0.15 -11.95
CA ASP A 110 7.34 -1.21 -11.42
C ASP A 110 7.02 -1.30 -9.91
N THR A 111 6.13 -0.44 -9.40
CA THR A 111 5.66 -0.51 -8.00
C THR A 111 4.61 -1.61 -7.87
N VAL A 112 4.72 -2.44 -6.83
CA VAL A 112 3.73 -3.47 -6.48
C VAL A 112 2.98 -3.08 -5.21
N ILE A 113 1.65 -3.15 -5.25
CA ILE A 113 0.75 -2.91 -4.11
C ILE A 113 -0.10 -4.16 -3.93
N ALA A 114 0.20 -5.00 -2.93
CA ALA A 114 -0.44 -6.30 -2.78
C ALA A 114 -0.73 -6.66 -1.32
N GLY A 115 -1.88 -7.31 -1.06
CA GLY A 115 -2.25 -7.89 0.22
C GLY A 115 -2.62 -6.88 1.32
N ASN A 116 -2.86 -5.61 1.01
CA ASN A 116 -3.10 -4.56 2.00
C ASN A 116 -4.58 -4.36 2.34
N TYR A 117 -4.84 -3.86 3.54
CA TYR A 117 -6.10 -3.22 3.90
C TYR A 117 -5.97 -1.71 3.74
N ILE A 118 -6.79 -1.12 2.86
CA ILE A 118 -6.73 0.30 2.50
C ILE A 118 -8.08 0.94 2.79
N GLY A 119 -8.18 1.58 3.95
CA GLY A 119 -9.40 2.20 4.46
C GLY A 119 -10.10 1.44 5.58
N LEU A 120 -9.65 0.24 5.89
CA LEU A 120 -10.15 -0.57 7.00
C LEU A 120 -9.32 -0.37 8.26
N ASN A 121 -9.90 -0.79 9.38
CA ASN A 121 -9.18 -1.03 10.63
C ASN A 121 -8.38 -2.35 10.56
N ALA A 122 -7.57 -2.61 11.58
CA ALA A 122 -6.69 -3.78 11.61
C ALA A 122 -7.44 -5.13 11.63
N THR A 123 -8.67 -5.14 12.12
CA THR A 123 -9.51 -6.36 12.12
C THR A 123 -10.22 -6.60 10.79
N GLY A 124 -10.19 -5.64 9.87
CA GLY A 124 -10.89 -5.70 8.59
C GLY A 124 -12.41 -5.61 8.69
N THR A 125 -12.96 -5.26 9.84
CA THR A 125 -14.41 -5.32 10.11
C THR A 125 -15.12 -3.99 9.97
N SER A 126 -14.38 -2.88 9.97
CA SER A 126 -14.97 -1.54 9.87
C SER A 126 -14.01 -0.55 9.22
N SER A 127 -14.58 0.57 8.77
CA SER A 127 -13.80 1.71 8.30
C SER A 127 -12.93 2.28 9.41
N ALA A 128 -11.64 2.53 9.10
CA ALA A 128 -10.75 3.25 10.01
C ALA A 128 -10.99 4.76 9.96
N ALA A 129 -11.24 5.30 8.75
CA ALA A 129 -11.58 6.69 8.49
C ALA A 129 -12.12 6.83 7.06
N TYR A 130 -12.75 7.95 6.73
CA TYR A 130 -13.08 8.30 5.36
C TYR A 130 -11.89 8.99 4.68
N SER A 131 -11.69 8.70 3.41
CA SER A 131 -10.73 9.39 2.54
C SER A 131 -11.34 9.66 1.17
N ASN A 132 -10.89 10.71 0.49
CA ASN A 132 -11.35 10.98 -0.86
C ASN A 132 -10.88 9.90 -1.86
N LYS A 133 -9.68 9.36 -1.69
CA LYS A 133 -9.11 8.36 -2.60
C LYS A 133 -8.38 7.24 -1.84
N GLY A 134 -8.55 6.01 -2.30
CA GLY A 134 -7.81 4.86 -1.80
C GLY A 134 -6.41 4.80 -2.40
N VAL A 135 -6.31 4.35 -3.65
CA VAL A 135 -5.05 4.26 -4.40
C VAL A 135 -5.09 5.18 -5.60
N VAL A 136 -4.03 5.93 -5.82
CA VAL A 136 -3.86 6.83 -6.96
C VAL A 136 -2.57 6.49 -7.69
N ILE A 137 -2.68 6.25 -9.01
CA ILE A 137 -1.53 6.09 -9.91
C ILE A 137 -1.59 7.24 -10.91
N ALA A 138 -0.54 8.07 -10.98
CA ALA A 138 -0.64 9.32 -11.71
C ALA A 138 0.69 9.82 -12.32
N ASN A 139 0.56 10.85 -13.15
CA ASN A 139 1.65 11.74 -13.57
C ASN A 139 2.85 11.03 -14.21
N GLY A 140 2.60 9.96 -14.98
CA GLY A 140 3.64 9.27 -15.72
C GLY A 140 4.26 8.06 -15.03
N ALA A 141 3.72 7.62 -13.90
CA ALA A 141 4.08 6.33 -13.30
C ALA A 141 3.68 5.17 -14.24
N LYS A 142 4.51 4.13 -14.31
CA LYS A 142 4.31 3.02 -15.27
C LYS A 142 4.44 1.67 -14.60
N ARG A 143 3.76 0.68 -15.19
CA ARG A 143 3.85 -0.74 -14.83
C ARG A 143 3.61 -0.99 -13.33
N THR A 144 2.73 -0.19 -12.73
CA THR A 144 2.28 -0.44 -11.36
C THR A 144 1.34 -1.64 -11.34
N VAL A 145 1.57 -2.59 -10.45
CA VAL A 145 0.68 -3.73 -10.22
C VAL A 145 -0.08 -3.51 -8.91
N ILE A 146 -1.41 -3.64 -8.96
CA ILE A 146 -2.30 -3.52 -7.80
C ILE A 146 -3.09 -4.82 -7.65
N GLY A 147 -2.76 -5.61 -6.64
CA GLY A 147 -3.32 -6.93 -6.38
C GLY A 147 -2.43 -8.06 -6.87
N THR A 148 -3.05 -9.10 -7.44
CA THR A 148 -2.34 -10.29 -7.92
C THR A 148 -1.64 -10.07 -9.26
N GLU A 149 -0.52 -10.71 -9.44
CA GLU A 149 0.14 -10.85 -10.74
C GLU A 149 -0.44 -12.01 -11.58
N GLY A 150 -1.30 -12.84 -10.98
CA GLY A 150 -2.09 -13.84 -11.70
C GLY A 150 -1.30 -15.07 -12.12
N ASP A 151 -0.25 -15.42 -11.40
CA ASP A 151 0.57 -16.62 -11.64
C ASP A 151 -0.05 -17.91 -11.06
N GLY A 152 -1.14 -17.76 -10.29
CA GLY A 152 -1.85 -18.86 -9.63
C GLY A 152 -1.23 -19.27 -8.29
N VAL A 153 -0.23 -18.55 -7.81
CA VAL A 153 0.47 -18.85 -6.54
C VAL A 153 0.11 -17.78 -5.50
N ASN A 154 -0.66 -18.17 -4.48
CA ASN A 154 -1.08 -17.28 -3.40
C ASN A 154 -1.78 -15.98 -3.87
N ASP A 155 -2.44 -15.99 -5.02
CA ASP A 155 -3.18 -14.84 -5.58
C ASP A 155 -4.17 -14.26 -4.57
N SER A 156 -4.76 -15.08 -3.71
CA SER A 156 -5.68 -14.63 -2.66
C SER A 156 -4.98 -13.76 -1.60
N ASP A 157 -3.71 -14.02 -1.30
CA ASP A 157 -2.94 -13.29 -0.30
C ASP A 157 -2.46 -11.94 -0.84
N GLN A 158 -2.26 -11.86 -2.16
CA GLN A 158 -1.90 -10.62 -2.86
C GLN A 158 -3.08 -9.65 -3.02
N ARG A 159 -4.31 -10.11 -2.74
CA ARG A 159 -5.52 -9.29 -2.83
C ARG A 159 -5.46 -8.09 -1.89
N ASN A 160 -5.61 -6.88 -2.40
CA ASN A 160 -5.93 -5.73 -1.56
C ASN A 160 -7.42 -5.64 -1.30
N VAL A 161 -7.78 -5.15 -0.12
CA VAL A 161 -9.16 -4.71 0.20
C VAL A 161 -9.14 -3.20 0.30
N ILE A 162 -9.82 -2.53 -0.64
CA ILE A 162 -9.80 -1.07 -0.83
C ILE A 162 -11.22 -0.56 -0.60
N THR A 163 -11.50 -0.01 0.56
CA THR A 163 -12.85 0.45 0.91
C THR A 163 -12.83 1.76 1.71
N SER A 164 -14.02 2.29 2.00
CA SER A 164 -14.17 3.54 2.77
C SER A 164 -13.49 4.74 2.14
N ASN A 165 -13.62 4.84 0.81
CA ASN A 165 -13.07 5.92 0.01
C ASN A 165 -14.16 6.50 -0.91
N GLY A 166 -14.07 7.78 -1.23
CA GLY A 166 -14.91 8.39 -2.28
C GLY A 166 -14.62 7.80 -3.66
N THR A 167 -13.33 7.58 -3.95
CA THR A 167 -12.84 6.83 -5.11
C THR A 167 -11.91 5.73 -4.63
N GLY A 168 -12.24 4.47 -4.85
CA GLY A 168 -11.40 3.35 -4.43
C GLY A 168 -10.03 3.37 -5.11
N LEU A 169 -10.03 3.52 -6.43
CA LEU A 169 -8.83 3.49 -7.26
C LEU A 169 -8.93 4.51 -8.40
N LEU A 170 -7.86 5.27 -8.62
CA LEU A 170 -7.76 6.27 -9.68
C LEU A 170 -6.44 6.09 -10.45
N VAL A 171 -6.54 5.92 -11.76
CA VAL A 171 -5.39 5.96 -12.68
C VAL A 171 -5.57 7.18 -13.58
N THR A 172 -4.63 8.12 -13.59
CA THR A 172 -4.77 9.41 -14.27
C THR A 172 -3.42 10.04 -14.67
N GLY A 173 -3.48 11.06 -15.48
CA GLY A 173 -2.31 11.86 -15.86
C GLY A 173 -1.58 11.36 -17.10
N VAL A 174 -0.95 12.30 -17.80
CA VAL A 174 -0.23 12.02 -19.04
C VAL A 174 0.97 11.12 -18.77
N GLY A 175 1.15 10.10 -19.60
CA GLY A 175 2.28 9.16 -19.51
C GLY A 175 2.11 8.05 -18.48
N THR A 176 1.02 8.02 -17.72
CA THR A 176 0.68 6.89 -16.84
C THR A 176 0.20 5.72 -17.69
N THR A 177 0.95 4.63 -17.73
CA THR A 177 0.68 3.48 -18.62
C THR A 177 0.98 2.14 -17.96
N ASP A 178 0.44 1.08 -18.56
CA ASP A 178 0.75 -0.31 -18.24
C ASP A 178 0.43 -0.70 -16.78
N THR A 179 -0.50 0.00 -16.14
CA THR A 179 -0.97 -0.34 -14.80
C THR A 179 -1.85 -1.59 -14.86
N VAL A 180 -1.54 -2.59 -14.05
CA VAL A 180 -2.34 -3.80 -13.89
C VAL A 180 -3.13 -3.71 -12.59
N ILE A 181 -4.43 -3.97 -12.64
CA ILE A 181 -5.33 -4.01 -11.48
C ILE A 181 -6.07 -5.34 -11.54
N ALA A 182 -5.74 -6.27 -10.65
CA ALA A 182 -6.30 -7.61 -10.69
C ALA A 182 -6.54 -8.19 -9.28
N GLY A 183 -7.59 -8.99 -9.12
CA GLY A 183 -7.87 -9.76 -7.92
C GLY A 183 -8.27 -8.99 -6.66
N ASN A 184 -8.44 -7.66 -6.72
CA ASN A 184 -8.74 -6.84 -5.55
C ASN A 184 -10.23 -6.86 -5.18
N TYR A 185 -10.50 -6.60 -3.91
CA TYR A 185 -11.82 -6.22 -3.41
C TYR A 185 -11.90 -4.71 -3.29
N ILE A 186 -12.80 -4.07 -4.06
CA ILE A 186 -12.93 -2.60 -4.10
C ILE A 186 -14.38 -2.23 -3.75
N GLY A 187 -14.54 -1.46 -2.67
CA GLY A 187 -15.85 -1.03 -2.17
C GLY A 187 -16.58 -2.08 -1.31
N VAL A 188 -15.95 -3.21 -1.05
CA VAL A 188 -16.51 -4.32 -0.25
C VAL A 188 -15.58 -4.68 0.91
N GLN A 189 -16.08 -5.43 1.87
CA GLN A 189 -15.32 -5.94 3.02
C GLN A 189 -14.45 -7.16 2.63
N PRO A 190 -13.57 -7.67 3.52
CA PRO A 190 -12.71 -8.82 3.25
C PRO A 190 -13.46 -10.12 2.93
N ASP A 191 -14.73 -10.23 3.31
CA ASP A 191 -15.62 -11.34 2.96
C ASP A 191 -16.27 -11.18 1.58
N GLY A 192 -16.02 -10.07 0.89
CA GLY A 192 -16.61 -9.73 -0.40
C GLY A 192 -18.03 -9.16 -0.32
N LEU A 193 -18.52 -8.86 0.87
CA LEU A 193 -19.84 -8.28 1.11
C LEU A 193 -19.73 -6.78 1.43
N THR A 194 -20.87 -6.07 1.42
CA THR A 194 -20.97 -4.61 1.74
C THR A 194 -21.53 -4.38 3.14
#